data_b0d8f5186f8219918ccdbe9969ac566d
#
_entry.id   b0d8f5186f8219918ccdbe9969ac566d
#
_cell.length_a   1.000
_cell.length_b   1.000
_cell.length_c   1.000
_cell.angle_alpha   90.00
_cell.angle_beta   90.00
_cell.angle_gamma   90.00
#
_symmetry.space_group_name_H-M   'P 1'
#
loop_
_entity.id
_entity.type
_entity.pdbx_description
1 polymer ?
#
loop_
_entity_poly.entity_id
_entity_poly.type
_entity_poly.pdbx_seq_one_letter_code
_entity_poly.pdbx_strand_id
1 'polypeptide(L)'
;MAPRAASGEHRFAACVADCGSFDLYQAALDRFPKPLRGGLEDPESSRGRLLARALDHMAGKPTAGWALRRGQLVHGVDTPLAYLQTLRDYSLVDHAGNIRCPIYLSYAEGDAISASAPKLAEATTSPTELVRFTAAEGAGDHCEAGARTLYHARMFAWLDSVLGVA
;
A
#
# COMPACT_ATOMS: atom_id res chain seq x y z
N MET A 1 -4.96 0.31 5.07
CA MET A 1 -5.86 -0.08 6.20
C MET A 1 -7.19 0.67 6.15
N ALA A 2 -7.20 2.02 6.05
CA ALA A 2 -8.45 2.80 6.03
C ALA A 2 -9.44 2.36 4.92
N PRO A 3 -9.06 2.17 3.64
CA PRO A 3 -9.99 1.68 2.63
C PRO A 3 -10.58 0.29 2.94
N ARG A 4 -9.79 -0.58 3.60
CA ARG A 4 -10.30 -1.90 4.02
C ARG A 4 -11.38 -1.77 5.09
N ALA A 5 -11.18 -0.88 6.07
CA ALA A 5 -12.22 -0.58 7.06
C ALA A 5 -13.47 0.02 6.40
N ALA A 6 -13.29 0.97 5.48
CA ALA A 6 -14.39 1.62 4.77
C ALA A 6 -15.18 0.66 3.84
N SER A 7 -14.59 -0.45 3.41
CA SER A 7 -15.29 -1.46 2.62
C SER A 7 -16.28 -2.31 3.44
N GLY A 8 -16.15 -2.34 4.76
CA GLY A 8 -17.03 -3.08 5.67
C GLY A 8 -17.79 -2.21 6.66
N GLU A 9 -17.35 -0.97 6.89
CA GLU A 9 -18.00 -0.01 7.78
C GLU A 9 -18.53 1.19 6.98
N HIS A 10 -19.83 1.29 6.84
CA HIS A 10 -20.49 2.26 5.97
C HIS A 10 -20.95 3.54 6.67
N ARG A 11 -20.62 3.72 7.94
CA ARG A 11 -20.91 4.95 8.72
C ARG A 11 -19.86 6.04 8.52
N PHE A 12 -18.76 5.74 7.84
CA PHE A 12 -17.74 6.75 7.54
C PHE A 12 -18.27 7.81 6.58
N ALA A 13 -18.09 9.07 6.93
CA ALA A 13 -18.44 10.22 6.09
C ALA A 13 -17.44 10.39 4.92
N ALA A 14 -16.19 10.02 5.12
CA ALA A 14 -15.13 10.07 4.12
C ALA A 14 -14.01 9.07 4.48
N CYS A 15 -13.19 8.70 3.50
CA CYS A 15 -11.99 7.88 3.68
C CYS A 15 -10.78 8.57 3.05
N VAL A 16 -9.69 8.68 3.80
CA VAL A 16 -8.41 9.18 3.29
C VAL A 16 -7.40 8.04 3.29
N ALA A 17 -6.81 7.75 2.14
CA ALA A 17 -5.77 6.75 1.97
C ALA A 17 -4.46 7.39 1.49
N ASP A 18 -3.61 7.65 2.45
CA ASP A 18 -2.22 8.10 2.27
C ASP A 18 -1.30 6.93 2.65
N CYS A 19 -0.66 6.36 1.77
CA CYS A 19 -0.69 6.23 0.34
C CYS A 19 -1.73 5.17 -0.11
N GLY A 20 -2.38 5.41 -1.24
CA GLY A 20 -3.39 4.50 -1.77
C GLY A 20 -2.79 3.22 -2.35
N SER A 21 -2.67 2.15 -1.54
CA SER A 21 -2.26 0.83 -2.05
C SER A 21 -3.47 -0.06 -2.30
N PHE A 22 -3.52 -0.70 -3.48
CA PHE A 22 -4.60 -1.59 -3.88
C PHE A 22 -4.36 -3.05 -3.45
N ASP A 23 -3.12 -3.54 -3.67
CA ASP A 23 -2.71 -4.89 -3.35
C ASP A 23 -1.25 -4.91 -2.90
N LEU A 24 -1.03 -5.03 -1.60
CA LEU A 24 0.32 -5.07 -1.02
C LEU A 24 1.06 -6.36 -1.35
N TYR A 25 0.33 -7.47 -1.49
CA TYR A 25 0.93 -8.75 -1.86
C TYR A 25 1.46 -8.69 -3.30
N GLN A 26 0.66 -8.21 -4.25
CA GLN A 26 1.09 -8.04 -5.62
C GLN A 26 2.24 -7.03 -5.74
N ALA A 27 2.19 -5.91 -5.00
CA ALA A 27 3.27 -4.94 -4.94
C ALA A 27 4.58 -5.54 -4.39
N ALA A 28 4.50 -6.47 -3.45
CA ALA A 28 5.67 -7.21 -2.96
C ALA A 28 6.18 -8.21 -4.01
N LEU A 29 5.29 -8.96 -4.66
CA LEU A 29 5.65 -9.89 -5.73
C LEU A 29 6.37 -9.21 -6.89
N ASP A 30 5.92 -8.01 -7.27
CA ASP A 30 6.47 -7.27 -8.41
C ASP A 30 7.92 -6.83 -8.20
N ARG A 31 8.40 -6.82 -6.96
CA ARG A 31 9.80 -6.55 -6.62
C ARG A 31 10.73 -7.73 -6.89
N PHE A 32 10.19 -8.92 -7.11
CA PHE A 32 10.99 -10.11 -7.39
C PHE A 32 10.96 -10.49 -8.87
N PRO A 33 12.05 -11.06 -9.41
CA PRO A 33 12.07 -11.64 -10.74
C PRO A 33 10.96 -12.69 -10.90
N LYS A 34 10.27 -12.69 -12.04
CA LYS A 34 9.14 -13.59 -12.33
C LYS A 34 9.38 -15.06 -11.93
N PRO A 35 10.57 -15.67 -12.20
CA PRO A 35 10.83 -17.07 -11.82
C PRO A 35 10.77 -17.34 -10.31
N LEU A 36 10.99 -16.33 -9.47
CA LEU A 36 10.99 -16.48 -8.00
C LEU A 36 9.60 -16.27 -7.37
N ARG A 37 8.66 -15.64 -8.09
CA ARG A 37 7.34 -15.26 -7.54
C ARG A 37 6.56 -16.47 -7.03
N GLY A 38 6.60 -17.60 -7.75
CA GLY A 38 5.99 -18.86 -7.31
C GLY A 38 6.54 -19.43 -6.00
N GLY A 39 7.73 -18.99 -5.57
CA GLY A 39 8.30 -19.38 -4.28
C GLY A 39 7.58 -18.76 -3.08
N LEU A 40 6.82 -17.67 -3.28
CA LEU A 40 5.99 -17.10 -2.24
C LEU A 40 4.69 -17.90 -2.03
N GLU A 41 4.22 -18.60 -3.07
CA GLU A 41 3.02 -19.43 -3.02
C GLU A 41 3.33 -20.82 -2.44
N ASP A 42 4.50 -21.38 -2.81
CA ASP A 42 5.00 -22.66 -2.32
C ASP A 42 6.39 -22.50 -1.68
N PRO A 43 6.46 -22.20 -0.37
CA PRO A 43 7.71 -22.02 0.38
C PRO A 43 8.63 -23.24 0.38
N GLU A 44 8.05 -24.43 0.33
CA GLU A 44 8.80 -25.71 0.39
C GLU A 44 9.41 -26.08 -0.96
N SER A 45 9.01 -25.44 -2.04
CA SER A 45 9.60 -25.65 -3.36
C SER A 45 11.08 -25.20 -3.39
N SER A 46 11.79 -25.65 -4.42
CA SER A 46 13.16 -25.15 -4.67
C SER A 46 13.21 -23.63 -4.87
N ARG A 47 12.16 -23.07 -5.48
CA ARG A 47 11.99 -21.60 -5.65
C ARG A 47 11.72 -20.91 -4.33
N GLY A 48 10.87 -21.49 -3.46
CA GLY A 48 10.59 -20.99 -2.12
C GLY A 48 11.86 -20.92 -1.27
N ARG A 49 12.64 -22.00 -1.23
CA ARG A 49 13.92 -22.03 -0.51
C ARG A 49 14.95 -21.03 -1.07
N LEU A 50 14.97 -20.83 -2.39
CA LEU A 50 15.84 -19.82 -2.98
C LEU A 50 15.39 -18.39 -2.63
N LEU A 51 14.08 -18.13 -2.68
CA LEU A 51 13.50 -16.84 -2.26
C LEU A 51 13.76 -16.56 -0.79
N ALA A 52 13.58 -17.54 0.10
CA ALA A 52 13.87 -17.40 1.53
C ALA A 52 15.33 -16.98 1.76
N ARG A 53 16.30 -17.65 1.11
CA ARG A 53 17.73 -17.27 1.22
C ARG A 53 18.00 -15.85 0.71
N ALA A 54 17.35 -15.45 -0.39
CA ALA A 54 17.48 -14.09 -0.92
C ALA A 54 16.93 -13.04 0.07
N LEU A 55 15.78 -13.32 0.69
CA LEU A 55 15.18 -12.47 1.71
C LEU A 55 16.03 -12.38 2.98
N ASP A 56 16.61 -13.49 3.44
CA ASP A 56 17.54 -13.51 4.58
C ASP A 56 18.79 -12.66 4.29
N HIS A 57 19.32 -12.75 3.07
CA HIS A 57 20.40 -11.86 2.65
C HIS A 57 19.98 -10.38 2.64
N MET A 58 18.77 -10.08 2.14
CA MET A 58 18.22 -8.71 2.16
C MET A 58 17.98 -8.21 3.60
N ALA A 59 17.61 -9.07 4.51
CA ALA A 59 17.45 -8.73 5.92
C ALA A 59 18.74 -8.25 6.59
N GLY A 60 19.90 -8.56 6.01
CA GLY A 60 21.20 -8.00 6.40
C GLY A 60 21.46 -6.57 5.90
N LYS A 61 20.66 -6.04 4.96
CA LYS A 61 20.82 -4.68 4.43
C LYS A 61 20.15 -3.65 5.36
N PRO A 62 20.66 -2.42 5.53
CA PRO A 62 20.09 -1.45 6.47
C PRO A 62 18.59 -1.19 6.24
N THR A 63 18.20 -0.71 5.06
CA THR A 63 16.82 -0.31 4.75
C THR A 63 15.89 -1.52 4.58
N ALA A 64 16.29 -2.49 3.75
CA ALA A 64 15.48 -3.68 3.49
C ALA A 64 15.35 -4.54 4.76
N GLY A 65 16.44 -4.69 5.53
CA GLY A 65 16.43 -5.43 6.78
C GLY A 65 15.57 -4.78 7.85
N TRP A 66 15.55 -3.46 7.93
CA TRP A 66 14.63 -2.74 8.82
C TRP A 66 13.17 -3.04 8.44
N ALA A 67 12.81 -2.91 7.17
CA ALA A 67 11.45 -3.13 6.69
C ALA A 67 10.99 -4.58 6.93
N LEU A 68 11.84 -5.57 6.63
CA LEU A 68 11.54 -6.98 6.84
C LEU A 68 11.38 -7.32 8.33
N ARG A 69 12.32 -6.91 9.18
CA ARG A 69 12.24 -7.16 10.64
C ARG A 69 11.06 -6.48 11.28
N ARG A 70 10.77 -5.22 10.88
CA ARG A 70 9.57 -4.52 11.35
C ARG A 70 8.31 -5.26 10.93
N GLY A 71 8.24 -5.74 9.68
CA GLY A 71 7.13 -6.55 9.18
C GLY A 71 6.95 -7.83 9.99
N GLN A 72 8.02 -8.59 10.23
CA GLN A 72 7.97 -9.80 11.07
C GLN A 72 7.42 -9.50 12.46
N LEU A 73 7.94 -8.45 13.13
CA LEU A 73 7.50 -8.06 14.47
C LEU A 73 6.02 -7.69 14.51
N VAL A 74 5.56 -6.87 13.57
CA VAL A 74 4.16 -6.38 13.53
C VAL A 74 3.18 -7.50 13.21
N HIS A 75 3.57 -8.47 12.38
CA HIS A 75 2.72 -9.59 11.98
C HIS A 75 2.90 -10.85 12.84
N GLY A 76 3.83 -10.83 13.81
CA GLY A 76 4.06 -11.96 14.72
C GLY A 76 4.58 -13.22 14.01
N VAL A 77 5.46 -13.06 13.02
CA VAL A 77 6.01 -14.15 12.21
C VAL A 77 7.52 -14.19 12.27
N ASP A 78 8.11 -15.37 12.17
CA ASP A 78 9.54 -15.60 12.44
C ASP A 78 10.45 -15.37 11.22
N THR A 79 9.90 -15.40 10.00
CA THR A 79 10.72 -15.30 8.79
C THR A 79 10.25 -14.19 7.86
N PRO A 80 11.17 -13.57 7.08
CA PRO A 80 10.80 -12.59 6.06
C PRO A 80 9.82 -13.15 5.01
N LEU A 81 9.96 -14.43 4.66
CA LEU A 81 9.06 -15.09 3.71
C LEU A 81 7.64 -15.20 4.27
N ALA A 82 7.50 -15.63 5.54
CA ALA A 82 6.21 -15.69 6.21
C ALA A 82 5.55 -14.30 6.31
N TYR A 83 6.34 -13.26 6.61
CA TYR A 83 5.83 -11.88 6.57
C TYR A 83 5.25 -11.51 5.21
N LEU A 84 5.96 -11.77 4.11
CA LEU A 84 5.45 -11.45 2.78
C LEU A 84 4.16 -12.22 2.45
N GLN A 85 4.01 -13.44 2.96
CA GLN A 85 2.77 -14.22 2.79
C GLN A 85 1.57 -13.60 3.50
N THR A 86 1.77 -12.98 4.69
CA THR A 86 0.69 -12.30 5.41
C THR A 86 0.14 -11.09 4.66
N LEU A 87 0.89 -10.52 3.70
CA LEU A 87 0.44 -9.39 2.90
C LEU A 87 -0.78 -9.73 2.01
N ARG A 88 -1.09 -11.01 1.78
CA ARG A 88 -2.30 -11.45 1.08
C ARG A 88 -3.58 -10.93 1.74
N ASP A 89 -3.57 -10.86 3.07
CA ASP A 89 -4.72 -10.38 3.84
C ASP A 89 -4.97 -8.87 3.69
N TYR A 90 -4.02 -8.16 3.07
CA TYR A 90 -4.07 -6.70 2.87
C TYR A 90 -4.38 -6.31 1.41
N SER A 91 -4.98 -7.22 0.65
CA SER A 91 -5.53 -6.92 -0.69
C SER A 91 -6.89 -6.23 -0.58
N LEU A 92 -7.15 -5.29 -1.50
CA LEU A 92 -8.43 -4.62 -1.69
C LEU A 92 -9.17 -5.10 -2.94
N VAL A 93 -8.63 -6.07 -3.68
CA VAL A 93 -9.16 -6.55 -4.96
C VAL A 93 -10.65 -6.89 -4.85
N ASP A 94 -11.05 -7.67 -3.85
CA ASP A 94 -12.44 -8.10 -3.63
C ASP A 94 -13.24 -7.15 -2.73
N HIS A 95 -12.66 -6.00 -2.34
CA HIS A 95 -13.24 -5.12 -1.31
C HIS A 95 -13.48 -3.70 -1.77
N ALA A 96 -12.73 -3.21 -2.75
CA ALA A 96 -12.77 -1.81 -3.18
C ALA A 96 -14.17 -1.38 -3.63
N GLY A 97 -14.90 -2.24 -4.36
CA GLY A 97 -16.26 -1.98 -4.80
C GLY A 97 -17.31 -1.86 -3.68
N ASN A 98 -16.96 -2.25 -2.45
CA ASN A 98 -17.85 -2.14 -1.29
C ASN A 98 -17.67 -0.81 -0.51
N ILE A 99 -16.71 0.03 -0.88
CA ILE A 99 -16.55 1.35 -0.26
C ILE A 99 -17.74 2.23 -0.65
N ARG A 100 -18.40 2.86 0.33
CA ARG A 100 -19.60 3.67 0.14
C ARG A 100 -19.37 5.17 0.33
N CYS A 101 -18.38 5.56 1.13
CA CYS A 101 -18.06 6.97 1.37
C CYS A 101 -17.13 7.52 0.27
N PRO A 102 -17.12 8.84 0.05
CA PRO A 102 -16.11 9.49 -0.76
C PRO A 102 -14.69 9.12 -0.29
N ILE A 103 -13.77 8.93 -1.22
CA ILE A 103 -12.41 8.52 -0.91
C ILE A 103 -11.37 9.44 -1.57
N TYR A 104 -10.39 9.89 -0.77
CA TYR A 104 -9.19 10.57 -1.23
C TYR A 104 -8.05 9.56 -1.28
N LEU A 105 -7.45 9.42 -2.46
CA LEU A 105 -6.30 8.54 -2.69
C LEU A 105 -5.11 9.37 -3.11
N SER A 106 -4.01 9.29 -2.36
CA SER A 106 -2.74 9.88 -2.80
C SER A 106 -1.76 8.82 -3.29
N TYR A 107 -0.92 9.20 -4.23
CA TYR A 107 0.24 8.42 -4.62
C TYR A 107 1.39 9.33 -5.06
N ALA A 108 2.60 8.92 -4.72
CA ALA A 108 3.81 9.66 -5.03
C ALA A 108 4.56 9.05 -6.22
N GLU A 109 5.16 9.89 -7.04
CA GLU A 109 5.82 9.52 -8.31
C GLU A 109 6.91 8.46 -8.13
N GLY A 110 7.71 8.53 -7.06
CA GLY A 110 8.80 7.60 -6.74
C GLY A 110 8.41 6.45 -5.80
N ASP A 111 7.14 6.38 -5.35
CA ASP A 111 6.71 5.39 -4.36
C ASP A 111 6.10 4.14 -5.00
N ALA A 112 6.85 3.06 -5.01
CA ALA A 112 6.38 1.77 -5.50
C ALA A 112 5.23 1.16 -4.68
N ILE A 113 5.02 1.59 -3.42
CA ILE A 113 3.94 1.07 -2.57
C ILE A 113 2.60 1.67 -2.99
N SER A 114 2.59 2.96 -3.31
CA SER A 114 1.40 3.68 -3.76
C SER A 114 1.15 3.60 -5.28
N ALA A 115 2.05 3.02 -6.05
CA ALA A 115 1.94 2.92 -7.51
C ALA A 115 0.65 2.22 -8.00
N SER A 116 -0.01 1.46 -7.14
CA SER A 116 -1.29 0.81 -7.44
C SER A 116 -2.54 1.64 -7.10
N ALA A 117 -2.38 2.87 -6.60
CA ALA A 117 -3.52 3.74 -6.26
C ALA A 117 -4.48 4.02 -7.44
N PRO A 118 -4.02 4.20 -8.70
CA PRO A 118 -4.93 4.30 -9.83
C PRO A 118 -5.84 3.08 -9.99
N LYS A 119 -5.32 1.87 -9.78
CA LYS A 119 -6.14 0.63 -9.83
C LYS A 119 -7.18 0.59 -8.71
N LEU A 120 -6.85 1.11 -7.52
CA LEU A 120 -7.82 1.24 -6.44
C LEU A 120 -8.92 2.24 -6.81
N ALA A 121 -8.57 3.37 -7.43
CA ALA A 121 -9.54 4.34 -7.91
C ALA A 121 -10.51 3.74 -8.95
N GLU A 122 -9.98 2.96 -9.91
CA GLU A 122 -10.78 2.27 -10.93
C GLU A 122 -11.72 1.19 -10.34
N ALA A 123 -11.26 0.50 -9.28
CA ALA A 123 -12.03 -0.55 -8.61
C ALA A 123 -13.10 -0.03 -7.64
N THR A 124 -13.03 1.23 -7.26
CA THR A 124 -13.96 1.88 -6.32
C THR A 124 -15.16 2.45 -7.08
N THR A 125 -16.36 2.25 -6.54
CA THR A 125 -17.63 2.78 -7.12
C THR A 125 -18.05 4.10 -6.48
N SER A 126 -17.42 4.51 -5.40
CA SER A 126 -17.68 5.76 -4.69
C SER A 126 -16.98 6.95 -5.34
N PRO A 127 -17.45 8.19 -5.09
CA PRO A 127 -16.73 9.39 -5.51
C PRO A 127 -15.26 9.33 -5.06
N THR A 128 -14.34 9.43 -5.99
CA THR A 128 -12.91 9.24 -5.74
C THR A 128 -12.12 10.44 -6.23
N GLU A 129 -11.33 11.02 -5.32
CA GLU A 129 -10.29 12.00 -5.63
C GLU A 129 -8.95 11.31 -5.67
N LEU A 130 -8.34 11.19 -6.85
CA LEU A 130 -7.02 10.59 -7.04
C LEU A 130 -5.98 11.67 -7.28
N VAL A 131 -5.06 11.85 -6.34
CA VAL A 131 -4.06 12.92 -6.39
C VAL A 131 -2.65 12.34 -6.55
N ARG A 132 -1.98 12.72 -7.64
CA ARG A 132 -0.58 12.42 -7.86
C ARG A 132 0.30 13.51 -7.26
N PHE A 133 1.32 13.11 -6.53
CA PHE A 133 2.37 13.96 -6.00
C PHE A 133 3.69 13.70 -6.73
N THR A 134 4.41 14.76 -7.08
CA THR A 134 5.57 14.69 -7.96
C THR A 134 6.87 15.06 -7.26
N ALA A 135 7.99 14.60 -7.83
CA ALA A 135 9.32 15.00 -7.38
C ALA A 135 9.56 16.52 -7.55
N ALA A 136 8.99 17.12 -8.60
CA ALA A 136 9.08 18.56 -8.84
C ALA A 136 8.40 19.40 -7.74
N GLU A 137 7.39 18.86 -7.08
CA GLU A 137 6.72 19.47 -5.91
C GLU A 137 7.43 19.18 -4.59
N GLY A 138 8.54 18.41 -4.62
CA GLY A 138 9.22 17.91 -3.43
C GLY A 138 8.45 16.77 -2.72
N ALA A 139 7.43 16.22 -3.36
CA ALA A 139 6.46 15.27 -2.80
C ALA A 139 6.56 13.86 -3.45
N GLY A 140 7.66 13.56 -4.15
CA GLY A 140 7.82 12.31 -4.90
C GLY A 140 8.10 11.07 -4.06
N ASP A 141 8.37 11.19 -2.78
CA ASP A 141 8.72 10.09 -1.88
C ASP A 141 7.51 9.49 -1.18
N HIS A 142 7.69 8.31 -0.58
CA HIS A 142 6.64 7.58 0.15
C HIS A 142 5.92 8.46 1.17
N CYS A 143 4.59 8.48 1.10
CA CYS A 143 3.71 9.33 1.90
C CYS A 143 4.07 10.83 1.79
N GLU A 144 4.52 11.29 0.63
CA GLU A 144 4.87 12.70 0.34
C GLU A 144 5.81 13.31 1.40
N ALA A 145 6.79 12.52 1.88
CA ALA A 145 7.60 12.82 3.06
C ALA A 145 8.33 14.18 2.98
N GLY A 146 8.71 14.62 1.79
CA GLY A 146 9.35 15.92 1.56
C GLY A 146 8.42 17.13 1.54
N ALA A 147 7.08 16.92 1.38
CA ALA A 147 6.11 18.00 1.19
C ALA A 147 4.78 17.76 1.93
N ARG A 148 4.84 17.34 3.19
CA ARG A 148 3.65 17.03 4.01
C ARG A 148 2.67 18.22 4.12
N THR A 149 3.17 19.46 4.14
CA THR A 149 2.30 20.65 4.17
C THR A 149 1.46 20.76 2.90
N LEU A 150 2.02 20.45 1.73
CA LEU A 150 1.29 20.45 0.47
C LEU A 150 0.22 19.33 0.45
N TYR A 151 0.61 18.13 0.92
CA TYR A 151 -0.34 17.03 1.08
C TYR A 151 -1.52 17.42 1.97
N HIS A 152 -1.25 17.95 3.17
CA HIS A 152 -2.28 18.36 4.11
C HIS A 152 -3.20 19.45 3.53
N ALA A 153 -2.64 20.44 2.83
CA ALA A 153 -3.43 21.49 2.21
C ALA A 153 -4.44 20.94 1.19
N ARG A 154 -4.00 20.03 0.31
CA ARG A 154 -4.87 19.40 -0.69
C ARG A 154 -5.90 18.47 -0.04
N MET A 155 -5.46 17.63 0.87
CA MET A 155 -6.31 16.64 1.53
C MET A 155 -7.40 17.30 2.38
N PHE A 156 -7.05 18.34 3.18
CA PHE A 156 -8.04 19.04 3.99
C PHE A 156 -8.99 19.87 3.15
N ALA A 157 -8.53 20.54 2.08
CA ALA A 157 -9.43 21.26 1.17
C ALA A 157 -10.46 20.30 0.53
N TRP A 158 -10.05 19.09 0.14
CA TRP A 158 -10.97 18.07 -0.32
C TRP A 158 -11.93 17.63 0.78
N LEU A 159 -11.43 17.36 1.99
CA LEU A 159 -12.25 16.90 3.10
C LEU A 159 -13.31 17.93 3.49
N ASP A 160 -12.94 19.21 3.55
CA ASP A 160 -13.86 20.32 3.84
C ASP A 160 -14.98 20.37 2.80
N SER A 161 -14.64 20.22 1.51
CA SER A 161 -15.63 20.17 0.43
C SER A 161 -16.60 19.00 0.55
N VAL A 162 -16.12 17.82 0.97
CA VAL A 162 -16.94 16.61 1.16
C VAL A 162 -17.85 16.73 2.38
N LEU A 163 -17.36 17.34 3.45
CA LEU A 163 -18.11 17.51 4.70
C LEU A 163 -19.01 18.75 4.71
N GLY A 164 -18.92 19.60 3.69
CA GLY A 164 -19.69 20.86 3.63
C GLY A 164 -19.27 21.87 4.69
N VAL A 165 -18.01 21.86 5.12
CA VAL A 165 -17.41 22.78 6.09
C VAL A 165 -16.57 23.76 5.28
N ALA A 166 -17.20 24.76 4.68
CA ALA A 166 -16.51 25.83 3.94
C ALA A 166 -16.62 27.16 4.71
#